data_2f650d2d730bf4d737dbfaeb1b8d8db8
#
_entry.id   2f650d2d730bf4d737dbfaeb1b8d8db8
#
_cell.length_a   1.000
_cell.length_b   1.000
_cell.length_c   1.000
_cell.angle_alpha   90.00
_cell.angle_beta   90.00
_cell.angle_gamma   90.00
#
_symmetry.space_group_name_H-M   'P 1'
#
loop_
_entity.id
_entity.type
_entity.pdbx_description
1 polymer ?
#
loop_
_entity_poly.entity_id
_entity_poly.type
_entity_poly.pdbx_seq_one_letter_code
_entity_poly.pdbx_strand_id
1 'polypeptide(L)'
;MPQKRVLCRYSYDALDRLAMRTPLSEAIARTFYQSDRLVSELQGAEHWRFLGHDRQLLAGQSALGATLMASDQQHSVLATVQAGSSAAIAYMAYGHRPSINHLPGFNGEQPDPVTGHYLLGNGYRAYNPALMRFNSPDSMSPFGKGGMNAYTYCAGDPVNRSDPTGHKVDEGQILSFVWIGLGLFGAVVGVKTAVPAIKAVSKGGAPLSTKLTAASAVGQLAASSVFTVSRVINAVDPDAPAVDVLLATAIGMLVPVLAVRTVSPRIKRWEDAGANIKLVTQRRSSIEVATAAIDIRRTSVGGGQPNNVGAAILY
;
A
#
# COMPACT_ATOMS: atom_id res chain seq x y z
N MET A 1 26.81 22.95 38.80
CA MET A 1 26.27 22.41 37.53
C MET A 1 27.18 21.27 37.12
N PRO A 2 26.67 20.07 36.75
CA PRO A 2 27.54 19.02 36.25
C PRO A 2 28.20 19.49 34.94
N GLN A 3 29.53 19.38 34.88
CA GLN A 3 30.27 19.70 33.66
C GLN A 3 29.86 18.72 32.55
N LYS A 4 29.39 19.25 31.42
CA LYS A 4 29.11 18.45 30.21
C LYS A 4 30.44 17.90 29.69
N ARG A 5 30.66 16.59 29.82
CA ARG A 5 31.81 15.90 29.28
C ARG A 5 31.45 15.36 27.90
N VAL A 6 32.22 15.73 26.88
CA VAL A 6 32.11 15.14 25.55
C VAL A 6 32.63 13.71 25.59
N LEU A 7 31.82 12.71 25.25
CA LEU A 7 32.21 11.30 25.24
C LEU A 7 32.71 10.87 23.87
N CYS A 8 32.11 11.39 22.80
CA CYS A 8 32.46 11.09 21.41
C CYS A 8 32.18 12.29 20.53
N ARG A 9 32.97 12.44 19.45
CA ARG A 9 32.69 13.39 18.36
C ARG A 9 32.39 12.61 17.09
N TYR A 10 31.38 13.04 16.35
CA TYR A 10 30.97 12.46 15.08
C TYR A 10 31.28 13.44 13.97
N SER A 11 31.83 12.94 12.86
CA SER A 11 32.09 13.72 11.65
C SER A 11 31.44 13.04 10.47
N TYR A 12 30.87 13.83 9.59
CA TYR A 12 30.08 13.36 8.44
C TYR A 12 30.81 13.67 7.15
N ASP A 13 30.55 12.89 6.11
CA ASP A 13 31.04 13.13 4.75
C ASP A 13 30.15 14.15 4.01
N ALA A 14 30.50 14.44 2.74
CA ALA A 14 29.74 15.39 1.91
C ALA A 14 28.33 14.91 1.52
N LEU A 15 27.96 13.67 1.83
CA LEU A 15 26.65 13.08 1.65
C LEU A 15 25.89 12.88 2.97
N ASP A 16 26.32 13.60 4.01
CA ASP A 16 25.78 13.55 5.38
C ASP A 16 25.81 12.17 6.04
N ARG A 17 26.75 11.27 5.59
CA ARG A 17 26.95 9.95 6.19
C ARG A 17 28.04 10.00 7.25
N LEU A 18 27.89 9.20 8.30
CA LEU A 18 28.88 9.11 9.38
C LEU A 18 30.24 8.60 8.86
N ALA A 19 31.19 9.49 8.72
CA ALA A 19 32.53 9.16 8.22
C ALA A 19 33.50 8.78 9.34
N MET A 20 33.36 9.39 10.52
CA MET A 20 34.32 9.23 11.60
C MET A 20 33.68 9.36 12.97
N ARG A 21 34.05 8.48 13.88
CA ARG A 21 33.80 8.59 15.33
C ARG A 21 35.13 8.79 16.05
N THR A 22 35.18 9.79 16.93
CA THR A 22 36.35 10.09 17.77
C THR A 22 35.92 9.95 19.21
N PRO A 23 35.96 8.74 19.80
CA PRO A 23 35.69 8.52 21.22
C PRO A 23 36.79 9.11 22.06
N LEU A 24 36.49 9.43 23.32
CA LEU A 24 37.50 10.03 24.23
C LEU A 24 38.58 9.03 24.68
N SER A 25 38.23 7.76 24.80
CA SER A 25 39.07 6.70 25.41
C SER A 25 39.48 5.60 24.43
N GLU A 26 39.09 5.65 23.17
CA GLU A 26 39.33 4.60 22.18
C GLU A 26 39.97 5.19 20.91
N ALA A 27 40.45 4.31 20.04
CA ALA A 27 40.94 4.69 18.71
C ALA A 27 39.84 5.29 17.85
N ILE A 28 40.23 6.18 16.96
CA ILE A 28 39.31 6.78 15.97
C ILE A 28 38.77 5.69 15.06
N ALA A 29 37.46 5.60 14.94
CA ALA A 29 36.78 4.73 13.99
C ALA A 29 36.47 5.50 12.71
N ARG A 30 36.79 4.89 11.56
CA ARG A 30 36.48 5.41 10.23
C ARG A 30 35.56 4.43 9.50
N THR A 31 34.48 4.93 8.95
CA THR A 31 33.46 4.16 8.26
C THR A 31 33.51 4.40 6.75
N PHE A 32 33.32 3.35 5.95
CA PHE A 32 33.35 3.40 4.50
C PHE A 32 32.09 2.78 3.94
N TYR A 33 31.48 3.44 2.97
CA TYR A 33 30.23 3.07 2.36
C TYR A 33 30.38 2.75 0.88
N GLN A 34 29.54 1.82 0.40
CA GLN A 34 29.28 1.59 -1.02
C GLN A 34 27.82 1.93 -1.27
N SER A 35 27.55 3.02 -1.99
CA SER A 35 26.25 3.67 -1.99
C SER A 35 25.81 4.01 -0.57
N ASP A 36 24.67 3.51 -0.09
CA ASP A 36 24.15 3.76 1.26
C ASP A 36 24.45 2.63 2.26
N ARG A 37 25.26 1.65 1.85
CA ARG A 37 25.58 0.49 2.69
C ARG A 37 26.96 0.60 3.29
N LEU A 38 27.06 0.42 4.62
CA LEU A 38 28.31 0.26 5.32
C LEU A 38 29.03 -1.00 4.84
N VAL A 39 30.25 -0.87 4.31
CA VAL A 39 31.05 -1.99 3.83
C VAL A 39 32.31 -2.24 4.64
N SER A 40 32.82 -1.22 5.35
CA SER A 40 34.05 -1.39 6.15
C SER A 40 34.12 -0.37 7.28
N GLU A 41 34.68 -0.80 8.40
CA GLU A 41 35.04 0.05 9.53
C GLU A 41 36.47 -0.25 9.94
N LEU A 42 37.26 0.83 10.18
CA LEU A 42 38.62 0.77 10.68
C LEU A 42 38.66 1.48 12.02
N GLN A 43 39.07 0.76 13.08
CA GLN A 43 39.26 1.35 14.41
C GLN A 43 40.59 0.91 14.98
N GLY A 44 41.58 1.80 14.98
CA GLY A 44 42.95 1.45 15.40
C GLY A 44 43.56 0.35 14.52
N ALA A 45 43.86 -0.80 15.10
CA ALA A 45 44.36 -1.99 14.40
C ALA A 45 43.23 -2.92 13.93
N GLU A 46 42.01 -2.68 14.39
CA GLU A 46 40.86 -3.50 14.01
C GLU A 46 40.30 -3.05 12.67
N HIS A 47 40.01 -4.03 11.81
CA HIS A 47 39.42 -3.82 10.52
C HIS A 47 38.27 -4.78 10.35
N TRP A 48 37.06 -4.26 10.20
CA TRP A 48 35.86 -4.98 9.88
C TRP A 48 35.45 -4.76 8.42
N ARG A 49 35.12 -5.83 7.72
CA ARG A 49 34.49 -5.79 6.41
C ARG A 49 33.14 -6.47 6.48
N PHE A 50 32.13 -5.85 5.93
CA PHE A 50 30.78 -6.38 5.90
C PHE A 50 30.41 -6.82 4.49
N LEU A 51 29.98 -8.06 4.38
CA LEU A 51 29.56 -8.69 3.13
C LEU A 51 28.05 -8.89 3.18
N GLY A 52 27.34 -8.38 2.18
CA GLY A 52 25.89 -8.50 2.09
C GLY A 52 25.40 -8.42 0.65
N HIS A 53 24.17 -8.84 0.46
CA HIS A 53 23.44 -8.72 -0.80
C HIS A 53 22.16 -7.95 -0.54
N ASP A 54 21.87 -6.96 -1.37
CA ASP A 54 20.84 -5.96 -1.11
C ASP A 54 21.03 -5.34 0.28
N ARG A 55 20.02 -5.35 1.12
CA ARG A 55 20.10 -4.91 2.53
C ARG A 55 20.46 -6.04 3.50
N GLN A 56 20.47 -7.29 3.04
CA GLN A 56 20.74 -8.44 3.88
C GLN A 56 22.23 -8.60 4.13
N LEU A 57 22.63 -8.56 5.40
CA LEU A 57 23.99 -8.82 5.83
C LEU A 57 24.21 -10.34 5.93
N LEU A 58 25.27 -10.84 5.27
CA LEU A 58 25.58 -12.27 5.19
C LEU A 58 26.80 -12.65 6.06
N ALA A 59 27.78 -11.78 6.11
CA ALA A 59 28.99 -12.03 6.89
C ALA A 59 29.71 -10.75 7.30
N GLY A 60 30.44 -10.81 8.41
CA GLY A 60 31.46 -9.86 8.81
C GLY A 60 32.82 -10.54 8.82
N GLN A 61 33.86 -9.87 8.31
CA GLN A 61 35.23 -10.34 8.32
C GLN A 61 36.09 -9.41 9.16
N SER A 62 36.82 -9.96 10.10
CA SER A 62 37.84 -9.26 10.88
C SER A 62 39.18 -10.01 10.87
N ALA A 63 40.18 -9.49 11.56
CA ALA A 63 41.45 -10.18 11.77
C ALA A 63 41.32 -11.54 12.48
N LEU A 64 40.24 -11.72 13.26
CA LEU A 64 39.90 -12.96 13.97
C LEU A 64 39.18 -14.00 13.08
N GLY A 65 38.88 -13.67 11.84
CA GLY A 65 38.20 -14.55 10.89
C GLY A 65 36.86 -14.04 10.43
N ALA A 66 36.13 -14.91 9.73
CA ALA A 66 34.80 -14.61 9.20
C ALA A 66 33.70 -15.01 10.20
N THR A 67 32.74 -14.15 10.40
CA THR A 67 31.51 -14.38 11.16
C THR A 67 30.34 -14.41 10.19
N LEU A 68 29.69 -15.55 10.03
CA LEU A 68 28.46 -15.67 9.24
C LEU A 68 27.28 -15.13 10.05
N MET A 69 26.31 -14.54 9.37
CA MET A 69 25.15 -13.92 10.00
C MET A 69 23.86 -14.47 9.38
N ALA A 70 22.91 -14.83 10.23
CA ALA A 70 21.55 -15.19 9.82
C ALA A 70 20.60 -14.10 10.30
N SER A 71 19.82 -13.55 9.37
CA SER A 71 18.90 -12.44 9.64
C SER A 71 17.46 -12.80 9.28
N ASP A 72 16.52 -12.07 9.91
CA ASP A 72 15.09 -12.13 9.60
C ASP A 72 14.73 -11.32 8.33
N GLN A 73 13.43 -11.21 8.07
CA GLN A 73 12.90 -10.46 6.91
C GLN A 73 13.12 -8.94 7.01
N GLN A 74 13.30 -8.42 8.23
CA GLN A 74 13.63 -7.00 8.46
C GLN A 74 15.14 -6.78 8.52
N HIS A 75 15.94 -7.79 8.16
CA HIS A 75 17.40 -7.78 8.17
C HIS A 75 18.04 -7.74 9.57
N SER A 76 17.26 -7.96 10.66
CA SER A 76 17.82 -8.08 12.00
C SER A 76 18.63 -9.36 12.12
N VAL A 77 19.87 -9.27 12.60
CA VAL A 77 20.76 -10.43 12.76
C VAL A 77 20.33 -11.23 13.99
N LEU A 78 19.77 -12.41 13.79
CA LEU A 78 19.26 -13.30 14.86
C LEU A 78 20.29 -14.31 15.35
N ALA A 79 21.26 -14.64 14.52
CA ALA A 79 22.34 -15.57 14.90
C ALA A 79 23.63 -15.24 14.18
N THR A 80 24.74 -15.53 14.85
CA THR A 80 26.10 -15.45 14.29
C THR A 80 26.81 -16.77 14.46
N VAL A 81 27.64 -17.16 13.47
CA VAL A 81 28.49 -18.35 13.50
C VAL A 81 29.92 -17.94 13.19
N GLN A 82 30.83 -18.23 14.10
CA GLN A 82 32.27 -17.95 13.96
C GLN A 82 33.08 -19.15 14.46
N ALA A 83 34.00 -19.66 13.65
CA ALA A 83 34.93 -20.75 14.02
C ALA A 83 34.24 -21.97 14.68
N GLY A 84 33.03 -22.33 14.22
CA GLY A 84 32.26 -23.46 14.75
C GLY A 84 31.44 -23.14 16.02
N SER A 85 31.54 -21.94 16.56
CA SER A 85 30.70 -21.46 17.65
C SER A 85 29.52 -20.67 17.08
N SER A 86 28.31 -20.92 17.59
CA SER A 86 27.10 -20.15 17.22
C SER A 86 26.59 -19.37 18.43
N ALA A 87 26.14 -18.15 18.20
CA ALA A 87 25.50 -17.30 19.19
C ALA A 87 24.17 -16.81 18.67
N ALA A 88 23.09 -17.01 19.42
CA ALA A 88 21.79 -16.44 19.16
C ALA A 88 21.71 -15.01 19.71
N ILE A 89 21.03 -14.13 18.98
CA ILE A 89 20.82 -12.74 19.35
C ILE A 89 19.31 -12.50 19.47
N ALA A 90 18.89 -12.05 20.64
CA ALA A 90 17.50 -11.66 20.88
C ALA A 90 17.37 -10.15 21.03
N TYR A 91 16.28 -9.61 20.51
CA TYR A 91 15.92 -8.19 20.60
C TYR A 91 14.57 -8.04 21.27
N MET A 92 14.38 -6.95 22.01
CA MET A 92 13.04 -6.46 22.30
C MET A 92 12.38 -5.92 21.03
N ALA A 93 11.07 -5.76 21.01
CA ALA A 93 10.32 -5.29 19.83
C ALA A 93 10.89 -4.01 19.19
N TYR A 94 11.46 -3.13 20.00
CA TYR A 94 12.11 -1.89 19.56
C TYR A 94 13.63 -2.01 19.36
N GLY A 95 14.17 -3.22 19.23
CA GLY A 95 15.57 -3.44 18.89
C GLY A 95 16.55 -3.31 20.06
N HIS A 96 16.08 -3.10 21.29
CA HIS A 96 16.98 -3.08 22.45
C HIS A 96 17.56 -4.47 22.70
N ARG A 97 18.87 -4.54 22.95
CA ARG A 97 19.60 -5.75 23.38
C ARG A 97 20.61 -5.40 24.49
N PRO A 98 20.85 -6.33 25.45
CA PRO A 98 21.75 -6.06 26.58
C PRO A 98 23.22 -5.98 26.18
N SER A 99 23.65 -6.72 25.18
CA SER A 99 25.04 -6.79 24.73
C SER A 99 25.22 -6.05 23.40
N ILE A 100 26.14 -5.10 23.39
CA ILE A 100 26.52 -4.34 22.20
C ILE A 100 27.85 -4.89 21.73
N ASN A 101 27.91 -5.44 20.53
CA ASN A 101 29.13 -5.77 19.81
C ASN A 101 29.23 -4.88 18.57
N HIS A 102 30.40 -4.85 17.92
CA HIS A 102 30.62 -4.07 16.70
C HIS A 102 29.88 -4.60 15.47
N LEU A 103 29.15 -5.70 15.59
CA LEU A 103 28.41 -6.30 14.48
C LEU A 103 27.06 -5.60 14.32
N PRO A 104 26.62 -5.38 13.08
CA PRO A 104 25.25 -4.97 12.78
C PRO A 104 24.23 -5.88 13.46
N GLY A 105 23.08 -5.34 13.78
CA GLY A 105 22.10 -6.04 14.60
C GLY A 105 20.67 -5.83 14.13
N PHE A 106 19.90 -5.06 14.90
CA PHE A 106 18.50 -4.77 14.62
C PHE A 106 18.34 -4.06 13.28
N ASN A 107 17.47 -4.60 12.41
CA ASN A 107 17.22 -4.13 11.03
C ASN A 107 18.52 -4.01 10.18
N GLY A 108 19.55 -4.79 10.50
CA GLY A 108 20.86 -4.71 9.82
C GLY A 108 21.70 -3.51 10.17
N GLU A 109 21.25 -2.66 11.08
CA GLU A 109 21.93 -1.44 11.49
C GLU A 109 23.01 -1.71 12.56
N GLN A 110 24.09 -0.97 12.49
CA GLN A 110 25.16 -1.07 13.47
C GLN A 110 24.84 -0.17 14.68
N PRO A 111 24.79 -0.72 15.92
CA PRO A 111 24.65 0.10 17.10
C PRO A 111 25.93 0.91 17.34
N ASP A 112 25.79 2.17 17.68
CA ASP A 112 26.90 3.00 18.11
C ASP A 112 27.47 2.48 19.44
N PRO A 113 28.76 2.11 19.50
CA PRO A 113 29.37 1.50 20.69
C PRO A 113 29.32 2.39 21.93
N VAL A 114 29.30 3.72 21.76
CA VAL A 114 29.34 4.69 22.86
C VAL A 114 27.96 4.88 23.48
N THR A 115 26.91 4.94 22.64
CA THR A 115 25.57 5.31 23.11
C THR A 115 24.59 4.14 23.09
N GLY A 116 24.88 3.08 22.34
CA GLY A 116 23.93 1.99 22.07
C GLY A 116 22.78 2.35 21.13
N HIS A 117 22.82 3.55 20.55
CA HIS A 117 21.80 4.01 19.62
C HIS A 117 22.09 3.52 18.20
N TYR A 118 21.05 3.40 17.37
CA TYR A 118 21.20 3.14 15.95
C TYR A 118 21.21 4.49 15.20
N LEU A 119 22.26 4.73 14.42
CA LEU A 119 22.41 5.97 13.66
C LEU A 119 21.77 5.80 12.28
N LEU A 120 20.43 5.92 12.19
CA LEU A 120 19.66 5.68 10.99
C LEU A 120 19.88 6.77 9.93
N GLY A 121 19.67 6.42 8.66
CA GLY A 121 20.02 7.29 7.53
C GLY A 121 21.53 7.56 7.46
N ASN A 122 22.34 6.55 7.81
CA ASN A 122 23.80 6.64 7.88
C ASN A 122 24.32 7.78 8.81
N GLY A 123 23.50 8.15 9.81
CA GLY A 123 23.84 9.18 10.77
C GLY A 123 22.91 10.37 10.85
N TYR A 124 21.89 10.42 9.98
CA TYR A 124 20.91 11.51 9.96
C TYR A 124 20.17 11.66 11.30
N ARG A 125 19.63 10.57 11.86
CA ARG A 125 18.98 10.58 13.18
C ARG A 125 19.43 9.42 14.05
N ALA A 126 19.68 9.73 15.34
CA ALA A 126 19.95 8.72 16.34
C ALA A 126 18.63 8.14 16.87
N TYR A 127 18.39 6.87 16.63
CA TYR A 127 17.31 6.11 17.21
C TYR A 127 17.75 5.46 18.52
N ASN A 128 17.00 5.71 19.59
CA ASN A 128 17.27 5.17 20.92
C ASN A 128 16.34 3.99 21.20
N PRO A 129 16.83 2.74 21.14
CA PRO A 129 16.00 1.56 21.34
C PRO A 129 15.52 1.41 22.80
N ALA A 130 16.22 1.98 23.78
CA ALA A 130 15.78 1.97 25.18
C ALA A 130 14.61 2.93 25.43
N LEU A 131 14.61 4.09 24.77
CA LEU A 131 13.51 5.06 24.82
C LEU A 131 12.44 4.81 23.74
N MET A 132 12.64 3.83 22.86
CA MET A 132 11.70 3.44 21.78
C MET A 132 11.36 4.58 20.83
N ARG A 133 12.27 5.55 20.64
CA ARG A 133 12.03 6.74 19.81
C ARG A 133 13.33 7.37 19.31
N PHE A 134 13.20 8.28 18.36
CA PHE A 134 14.30 9.13 17.93
C PHE A 134 14.70 10.17 18.99
N ASN A 135 15.95 10.56 19.01
CA ASN A 135 16.48 11.61 19.89
C ASN A 135 16.24 13.03 19.33
N SER A 136 15.99 13.16 18.01
CA SER A 136 15.73 14.42 17.32
C SER A 136 14.41 14.34 16.53
N PRO A 137 13.72 15.49 16.33
CA PRO A 137 12.49 15.52 15.53
C PRO A 137 12.78 15.25 14.06
N ASP A 138 11.80 14.68 13.36
CA ASP A 138 11.83 14.52 11.91
C ASP A 138 11.55 15.85 11.21
N SER A 139 12.41 16.24 10.26
CA SER A 139 12.19 17.45 9.45
C SER A 139 10.96 17.36 8.52
N MET A 140 10.48 16.12 8.24
CA MET A 140 9.28 15.89 7.43
C MET A 140 7.98 15.86 8.25
N SER A 141 8.04 16.01 9.56
CA SER A 141 6.85 16.12 10.42
C SER A 141 6.38 17.59 10.50
N PRO A 142 5.07 17.84 10.74
CA PRO A 142 3.97 16.87 10.88
C PRO A 142 3.26 16.54 9.55
N PHE A 143 3.52 17.27 8.47
CA PHE A 143 2.71 17.25 7.24
C PHE A 143 3.27 16.35 6.13
N GLY A 144 4.50 15.84 6.29
CA GLY A 144 5.15 14.94 5.32
C GLY A 144 5.19 13.49 5.78
N LYS A 145 6.10 12.71 5.20
CA LYS A 145 6.30 11.28 5.48
C LYS A 145 6.71 10.96 6.93
N GLY A 146 7.17 11.97 7.70
CA GLY A 146 7.50 11.83 9.12
C GLY A 146 6.30 11.67 10.04
N GLY A 147 5.07 11.94 9.55
CA GLY A 147 3.84 11.77 10.31
C GLY A 147 3.65 12.79 11.45
N MET A 148 2.57 12.65 12.21
CA MET A 148 2.15 13.60 13.24
C MET A 148 3.11 13.70 14.43
N ASN A 149 3.77 12.62 14.80
CA ASN A 149 4.73 12.60 15.91
C ASN A 149 6.15 12.50 15.36
N ALA A 150 6.87 13.61 15.41
CA ALA A 150 8.22 13.76 14.87
C ALA A 150 9.29 12.82 15.48
N TYR A 151 9.02 12.21 16.63
CA TYR A 151 9.96 11.35 17.34
C TYR A 151 9.63 9.86 17.23
N THR A 152 8.49 9.50 16.67
CA THR A 152 8.03 8.11 16.60
C THR A 152 8.90 7.31 15.65
N TYR A 153 9.32 6.12 16.09
CA TYR A 153 9.95 5.11 15.26
C TYR A 153 8.88 4.18 14.65
N CYS A 154 8.96 3.92 13.35
CA CYS A 154 8.09 3.01 12.59
C CYS A 154 6.59 3.24 12.82
N ALA A 155 6.16 4.47 13.07
CA ALA A 155 4.77 4.82 13.42
C ALA A 155 4.20 4.01 14.61
N GLY A 156 5.08 3.52 15.51
CA GLY A 156 4.71 2.70 16.66
C GLY A 156 4.60 1.20 16.40
N ASP A 157 4.94 0.73 15.20
CA ASP A 157 4.89 -0.69 14.80
C ASP A 157 6.26 -1.20 14.31
N PRO A 158 7.27 -1.34 15.20
CA PRO A 158 8.63 -1.75 14.84
C PRO A 158 8.76 -3.23 14.50
N VAL A 159 7.74 -4.05 14.78
CA VAL A 159 7.74 -5.49 14.45
C VAL A 159 7.42 -5.72 12.99
N ASN A 160 6.56 -4.89 12.39
CA ASN A 160 6.13 -5.04 11.00
C ASN A 160 6.77 -4.04 10.05
N ARG A 161 7.52 -3.05 10.59
CA ARG A 161 8.06 -1.92 9.83
C ARG A 161 9.49 -1.61 10.23
N SER A 162 10.25 -1.05 9.31
CA SER A 162 11.58 -0.50 9.56
C SER A 162 11.69 0.93 9.04
N ASP A 163 12.65 1.70 9.53
CA ASP A 163 12.95 3.05 9.03
C ASP A 163 14.45 3.20 8.81
N PRO A 164 14.99 2.67 7.70
CA PRO A 164 16.43 2.72 7.45
C PRO A 164 16.95 4.13 7.13
N THR A 165 16.07 5.01 6.64
CA THR A 165 16.46 6.38 6.27
C THR A 165 16.40 7.35 7.43
N GLY A 166 15.73 6.97 8.52
CA GLY A 166 15.45 7.87 9.62
C GLY A 166 14.37 8.91 9.30
N HIS A 167 13.64 8.79 8.18
CA HIS A 167 12.60 9.73 7.75
C HIS A 167 11.27 9.09 7.43
N LYS A 168 11.29 7.86 6.92
CA LYS A 168 10.08 7.21 6.47
C LYS A 168 10.07 5.74 6.87
N VAL A 169 8.88 5.30 7.20
CA VAL A 169 8.61 3.90 7.48
C VAL A 169 8.65 3.11 6.17
N ASP A 170 9.53 2.11 6.10
CA ASP A 170 9.51 1.11 5.05
C ASP A 170 8.38 0.11 5.36
N GLU A 171 7.35 0.10 4.54
CA GLU A 171 6.30 -0.92 4.62
C GLU A 171 6.92 -2.23 4.12
N GLY A 172 7.09 -3.19 5.01
CA GLY A 172 7.75 -4.47 4.69
C GLY A 172 7.19 -5.12 3.43
N GLN A 173 8.02 -5.86 2.71
CA GLN A 173 7.68 -6.48 1.40
C GLN A 173 6.37 -7.30 1.44
N ILE A 174 6.06 -7.94 2.58
CA ILE A 174 4.82 -8.71 2.74
C ILE A 174 3.58 -7.84 2.51
N LEU A 175 3.56 -6.63 3.07
CA LEU A 175 2.42 -5.71 2.90
C LEU A 175 2.29 -5.27 1.44
N SER A 176 3.42 -5.05 0.75
CA SER A 176 3.42 -4.74 -0.69
C SER A 176 2.83 -5.89 -1.51
N PHE A 177 3.17 -7.14 -1.22
CA PHE A 177 2.57 -8.31 -1.90
C PHE A 177 1.08 -8.46 -1.62
N VAL A 178 0.61 -8.19 -0.41
CA VAL A 178 -0.82 -8.15 -0.08
C VAL A 178 -1.55 -7.11 -0.93
N TRP A 179 -1.00 -5.92 -1.05
CA TRP A 179 -1.57 -4.85 -1.88
C TRP A 179 -1.56 -5.18 -3.37
N ILE A 180 -0.50 -5.82 -3.88
CA ILE A 180 -0.43 -6.32 -5.26
C ILE A 180 -1.53 -7.36 -5.49
N GLY A 181 -1.67 -8.33 -4.57
CA GLY A 181 -2.73 -9.35 -4.65
C GLY A 181 -4.13 -8.75 -4.68
N LEU A 182 -4.39 -7.74 -3.84
CA LEU A 182 -5.66 -7.03 -3.80
C LEU A 182 -5.95 -6.27 -5.11
N GLY A 183 -4.93 -5.64 -5.69
CA GLY A 183 -5.02 -4.96 -6.98
C GLY A 183 -5.33 -5.92 -8.13
N LEU A 184 -4.66 -7.07 -8.18
CA LEU A 184 -4.93 -8.14 -9.15
C LEU A 184 -6.33 -8.70 -9.01
N PHE A 185 -6.79 -8.94 -7.78
CA PHE A 185 -8.18 -9.36 -7.52
C PHE A 185 -9.17 -8.33 -8.04
N GLY A 186 -8.96 -7.05 -7.79
CA GLY A 186 -9.76 -5.95 -8.31
C GLY A 186 -9.80 -5.93 -9.85
N ALA A 187 -8.69 -6.20 -10.51
CA ALA A 187 -8.60 -6.29 -11.97
C ALA A 187 -9.42 -7.48 -12.51
N VAL A 188 -9.32 -8.66 -11.89
CA VAL A 188 -10.11 -9.85 -12.29
C VAL A 188 -11.61 -9.58 -12.15
N VAL A 189 -12.03 -8.99 -11.03
CA VAL A 189 -13.45 -8.58 -10.84
C VAL A 189 -13.87 -7.55 -11.90
N GLY A 190 -12.98 -6.59 -12.20
CA GLY A 190 -13.20 -5.59 -13.24
C GLY A 190 -13.44 -6.23 -14.62
N VAL A 191 -12.62 -7.19 -15.04
CA VAL A 191 -12.79 -7.91 -16.31
C VAL A 191 -14.12 -8.67 -16.34
N LYS A 192 -14.44 -9.43 -15.28
CA LYS A 192 -15.68 -10.21 -15.19
C LYS A 192 -16.94 -9.33 -15.31
N THR A 193 -16.89 -8.11 -14.83
CA THR A 193 -18.02 -7.17 -14.90
C THR A 193 -18.03 -6.34 -16.19
N ALA A 194 -16.87 -5.95 -16.71
CA ALA A 194 -16.75 -5.12 -17.90
C ALA A 194 -17.12 -5.85 -19.19
N VAL A 195 -16.67 -7.10 -19.38
CA VAL A 195 -16.89 -7.84 -20.62
C VAL A 195 -18.38 -8.00 -20.97
N PRO A 196 -19.26 -8.50 -20.08
CA PRO A 196 -20.68 -8.62 -20.40
C PRO A 196 -21.36 -7.26 -20.58
N ALA A 197 -20.95 -6.25 -19.79
CA ALA A 197 -21.52 -4.91 -19.90
C ALA A 197 -21.15 -4.23 -21.23
N ILE A 198 -19.91 -4.35 -21.69
CA ILE A 198 -19.46 -3.85 -23.00
C ILE A 198 -20.21 -4.57 -24.12
N LYS A 199 -20.38 -5.91 -24.08
CA LYS A 199 -21.13 -6.67 -25.05
C LYS A 199 -22.59 -6.23 -25.11
N ALA A 200 -23.21 -5.90 -23.97
CA ALA A 200 -24.57 -5.41 -23.93
C ALA A 200 -24.71 -4.02 -24.58
N VAL A 201 -23.75 -3.15 -24.40
CA VAL A 201 -23.72 -1.81 -25.01
C VAL A 201 -23.46 -1.88 -26.52
N SER A 202 -22.55 -2.77 -26.97
CA SER A 202 -22.17 -2.90 -28.39
C SER A 202 -23.32 -3.42 -29.29
N LYS A 203 -24.28 -4.13 -28.71
CA LYS A 203 -25.49 -4.59 -29.47
C LYS A 203 -26.45 -3.47 -29.82
N GLY A 204 -26.25 -2.27 -29.39
CA GLY A 204 -27.10 -1.10 -29.61
C GLY A 204 -28.34 -1.08 -28.70
N GLY A 205 -28.95 0.09 -28.56
CA GLY A 205 -30.21 0.24 -27.79
C GLY A 205 -30.11 0.04 -26.28
N ALA A 206 -28.89 -0.13 -25.73
CA ALA A 206 -28.72 -0.34 -24.31
C ALA A 206 -29.20 0.87 -23.48
N PRO A 207 -29.97 0.63 -22.40
CA PRO A 207 -30.42 1.68 -21.49
C PRO A 207 -29.27 2.40 -20.81
N LEU A 208 -29.55 3.60 -20.31
CA LEU A 208 -28.53 4.46 -19.69
C LEU A 208 -27.84 3.78 -18.48
N SER A 209 -28.65 3.05 -17.69
CA SER A 209 -28.14 2.29 -16.54
C SER A 209 -27.07 1.26 -16.95
N THR A 210 -27.28 0.55 -18.06
CA THR A 210 -26.32 -0.43 -18.60
C THR A 210 -25.05 0.26 -19.11
N LYS A 211 -25.16 1.41 -19.78
CA LYS A 211 -24.02 2.21 -20.25
C LYS A 211 -23.17 2.70 -19.08
N LEU A 212 -23.81 3.20 -18.03
CA LEU A 212 -23.13 3.65 -16.81
C LEU A 212 -22.44 2.49 -16.09
N THR A 213 -23.08 1.33 -16.01
CA THR A 213 -22.48 0.12 -15.42
C THR A 213 -21.26 -0.32 -16.21
N ALA A 214 -21.31 -0.29 -17.55
CA ALA A 214 -20.16 -0.60 -18.41
C ALA A 214 -19.01 0.39 -18.18
N ALA A 215 -19.31 1.69 -18.17
CA ALA A 215 -18.30 2.73 -17.92
C ALA A 215 -17.65 2.58 -16.55
N SER A 216 -18.43 2.28 -15.49
CA SER A 216 -17.89 2.05 -14.14
C SER A 216 -17.03 0.80 -14.06
N ALA A 217 -17.38 -0.27 -14.78
CA ALA A 217 -16.59 -1.50 -14.80
C ALA A 217 -15.25 -1.33 -15.52
N VAL A 218 -15.23 -0.57 -16.63
CA VAL A 218 -13.99 -0.20 -17.33
C VAL A 218 -13.12 0.71 -16.45
N GLY A 219 -13.73 1.70 -15.81
CA GLY A 219 -13.02 2.60 -14.88
C GLY A 219 -12.40 1.84 -13.70
N GLN A 220 -13.10 0.85 -13.13
CA GLN A 220 -12.55 -0.01 -12.08
C GLN A 220 -11.37 -0.83 -12.57
N LEU A 221 -11.45 -1.41 -13.76
CA LEU A 221 -10.35 -2.17 -14.35
C LEU A 221 -9.11 -1.29 -14.52
N ALA A 222 -9.27 -0.08 -15.07
CA ALA A 222 -8.19 0.88 -15.22
C ALA A 222 -7.58 1.28 -13.87
N ALA A 223 -8.40 1.64 -12.89
CA ALA A 223 -7.93 2.02 -11.55
C ALA A 223 -7.17 0.88 -10.87
N SER A 224 -7.67 -0.37 -10.95
CA SER A 224 -7.00 -1.54 -10.37
C SER A 224 -5.67 -1.83 -11.04
N SER A 225 -5.57 -1.63 -12.36
CA SER A 225 -4.31 -1.83 -13.10
C SER A 225 -3.27 -0.80 -12.71
N VAL A 226 -3.63 0.48 -12.65
CA VAL A 226 -2.73 1.57 -12.22
C VAL A 226 -2.30 1.37 -10.78
N PHE A 227 -3.20 0.97 -9.88
CA PHE A 227 -2.89 0.66 -8.50
C PHE A 227 -1.89 -0.49 -8.38
N THR A 228 -2.10 -1.58 -9.13
CA THR A 228 -1.18 -2.74 -9.12
C THR A 228 0.21 -2.33 -9.61
N VAL A 229 0.31 -1.57 -10.71
CA VAL A 229 1.59 -1.06 -11.23
C VAL A 229 2.29 -0.18 -10.19
N SER A 230 1.57 0.74 -9.53
CA SER A 230 2.13 1.54 -8.45
C SER A 230 2.72 0.67 -7.32
N ARG A 231 2.03 -0.41 -6.93
CA ARG A 231 2.50 -1.31 -5.87
C ARG A 231 3.69 -2.17 -6.30
N VAL A 232 3.75 -2.60 -7.55
CA VAL A 232 4.92 -3.30 -8.10
C VAL A 232 6.14 -2.39 -8.13
N ILE A 233 5.99 -1.15 -8.60
CA ILE A 233 7.10 -0.17 -8.58
C ILE A 233 7.55 0.08 -7.14
N ASN A 234 6.62 0.31 -6.20
CA ASN A 234 6.95 0.51 -4.80
C ASN A 234 7.68 -0.68 -4.16
N ALA A 235 7.41 -1.91 -4.61
CA ALA A 235 8.11 -3.10 -4.12
C ALA A 235 9.55 -3.20 -4.66
N VAL A 236 9.82 -2.65 -5.84
CA VAL A 236 11.15 -2.67 -6.48
C VAL A 236 11.96 -1.42 -6.09
N ASP A 237 11.35 -0.27 -6.14
CA ASP A 237 11.95 1.02 -5.80
C ASP A 237 10.95 1.88 -5.00
N PRO A 238 11.01 1.83 -3.66
CA PRO A 238 10.10 2.57 -2.79
C PRO A 238 10.22 4.09 -2.91
N ASP A 239 11.33 4.60 -3.42
CA ASP A 239 11.61 6.03 -3.55
C ASP A 239 11.29 6.58 -4.95
N ALA A 240 10.81 5.73 -5.86
CA ALA A 240 10.44 6.17 -7.20
C ALA A 240 9.33 7.24 -7.16
N PRO A 241 9.54 8.44 -7.72
CA PRO A 241 8.56 9.52 -7.69
C PRO A 241 7.25 9.17 -8.41
N ALA A 242 7.28 8.16 -9.28
CA ALA A 242 6.11 7.65 -9.99
C ALA A 242 5.09 6.97 -9.05
N VAL A 243 5.50 6.45 -7.90
CA VAL A 243 4.63 5.68 -6.99
C VAL A 243 3.49 6.55 -6.47
N ASP A 244 3.80 7.74 -5.95
CA ASP A 244 2.81 8.65 -5.39
C ASP A 244 1.84 9.17 -6.46
N VAL A 245 2.36 9.48 -7.65
CA VAL A 245 1.54 9.95 -8.80
C VAL A 245 0.58 8.87 -9.28
N LEU A 246 1.06 7.64 -9.43
CA LEU A 246 0.24 6.50 -9.85
C LEU A 246 -0.82 6.15 -8.80
N LEU A 247 -0.46 6.19 -7.52
CA LEU A 247 -1.39 5.95 -6.43
C LEU A 247 -2.50 6.99 -6.39
N ALA A 248 -2.15 8.28 -6.46
CA ALA A 248 -3.12 9.36 -6.53
C ALA A 248 -4.04 9.25 -7.76
N THR A 249 -3.48 8.86 -8.92
CA THR A 249 -4.23 8.61 -10.15
C THR A 249 -5.22 7.46 -9.99
N ALA A 250 -4.80 6.33 -9.40
CA ALA A 250 -5.67 5.19 -9.15
C ALA A 250 -6.85 5.56 -8.24
N ILE A 251 -6.58 6.28 -7.15
CA ILE A 251 -7.61 6.78 -6.22
C ILE A 251 -8.56 7.76 -6.92
N GLY A 252 -8.02 8.69 -7.72
CA GLY A 252 -8.82 9.64 -8.49
C GLY A 252 -9.77 8.96 -9.48
N MET A 253 -9.35 7.86 -10.10
CA MET A 253 -10.21 7.05 -10.98
C MET A 253 -11.29 6.28 -10.20
N LEU A 254 -11.05 5.91 -8.94
CA LEU A 254 -11.98 5.12 -8.15
C LEU A 254 -13.22 5.92 -7.70
N VAL A 255 -13.05 7.20 -7.41
CA VAL A 255 -14.12 8.09 -6.92
C VAL A 255 -15.31 8.15 -7.89
N PRO A 256 -15.15 8.47 -9.19
CA PRO A 256 -16.25 8.49 -10.13
C PRO A 256 -16.87 7.08 -10.35
N VAL A 257 -16.07 6.02 -10.27
CA VAL A 257 -16.55 4.64 -10.36
C VAL A 257 -17.52 4.32 -9.23
N LEU A 258 -17.20 4.68 -8.00
CA LEU A 258 -18.06 4.49 -6.84
C LEU A 258 -19.33 5.33 -6.95
N ALA A 259 -19.24 6.59 -7.38
CA ALA A 259 -20.40 7.45 -7.59
C ALA A 259 -21.37 6.85 -8.62
N VAL A 260 -20.87 6.37 -9.75
CA VAL A 260 -21.70 5.71 -10.77
C VAL A 260 -22.34 4.43 -10.22
N ARG A 261 -21.64 3.62 -9.44
CA ARG A 261 -22.18 2.40 -8.83
C ARG A 261 -23.33 2.67 -7.86
N THR A 262 -23.32 3.77 -7.14
CA THR A 262 -24.40 4.13 -6.22
C THR A 262 -25.63 4.67 -6.95
N VAL A 263 -25.44 5.33 -8.11
CA VAL A 263 -26.50 5.97 -8.88
C VAL A 263 -27.14 5.01 -9.91
N SER A 264 -26.35 4.14 -10.53
CA SER A 264 -26.81 3.22 -11.60
C SER A 264 -28.04 2.35 -11.22
N PRO A 265 -28.13 1.76 -10.00
CA PRO A 265 -29.34 0.99 -9.62
C PRO A 265 -30.60 1.86 -9.49
N ARG A 266 -30.44 3.12 -9.11
CA ARG A 266 -31.58 4.07 -9.04
C ARG A 266 -32.08 4.40 -10.42
N ILE A 267 -31.18 4.69 -11.35
CA ILE A 267 -31.54 4.94 -12.77
C ILE A 267 -32.23 3.72 -13.37
N LYS A 268 -31.72 2.51 -13.11
CA LYS A 268 -32.37 1.27 -13.59
C LYS A 268 -33.79 1.13 -13.09
N ARG A 269 -34.08 1.39 -11.82
CA ARG A 269 -35.45 1.37 -11.28
C ARG A 269 -36.36 2.37 -11.98
N TRP A 270 -35.87 3.54 -12.34
CA TRP A 270 -36.61 4.56 -13.07
C TRP A 270 -36.90 4.12 -14.51
N GLU A 271 -35.92 3.51 -15.19
CA GLU A 271 -36.06 2.95 -16.54
C GLU A 271 -37.11 1.82 -16.54
N ASP A 272 -37.04 0.90 -15.57
CA ASP A 272 -37.97 -0.22 -15.41
C ASP A 272 -39.40 0.28 -15.12
N ALA A 273 -39.56 1.30 -14.28
CA ALA A 273 -40.85 1.92 -14.00
C ALA A 273 -41.45 2.59 -15.26
N GLY A 274 -40.61 3.32 -16.01
CA GLY A 274 -41.03 3.95 -17.28
C GLY A 274 -41.42 2.92 -18.34
N ALA A 275 -40.70 1.80 -18.42
CA ALA A 275 -41.04 0.69 -19.32
C ALA A 275 -42.39 0.04 -18.94
N ASN A 276 -42.65 -0.18 -17.64
CA ASN A 276 -43.93 -0.70 -17.16
C ASN A 276 -45.10 0.22 -17.47
N ILE A 277 -44.91 1.54 -17.30
CA ILE A 277 -45.94 2.54 -17.65
C ILE A 277 -46.27 2.47 -19.15
N LYS A 278 -45.25 2.40 -20.01
CA LYS A 278 -45.47 2.27 -21.47
C LYS A 278 -46.24 1.00 -21.83
N LEU A 279 -45.89 -0.15 -21.21
CA LEU A 279 -46.60 -1.43 -21.44
C LEU A 279 -48.06 -1.36 -21.00
N VAL A 280 -48.37 -0.75 -19.86
CA VAL A 280 -49.73 -0.57 -19.36
C VAL A 280 -50.51 0.34 -20.32
N THR A 281 -49.92 1.45 -20.76
CA THR A 281 -50.56 2.37 -21.73
C THR A 281 -50.82 1.69 -23.04
N GLN A 282 -49.87 0.90 -23.56
CA GLN A 282 -50.04 0.16 -24.82
C GLN A 282 -51.12 -0.93 -24.71
N ARG A 283 -51.20 -1.67 -23.59
CA ARG A 283 -52.28 -2.62 -23.34
C ARG A 283 -53.63 -1.94 -23.26
N ARG A 284 -53.72 -0.78 -22.60
CA ARG A 284 -54.93 0.00 -22.49
C ARG A 284 -55.44 0.45 -23.87
N SER A 285 -54.54 1.02 -24.71
CA SER A 285 -54.90 1.41 -26.08
C SER A 285 -55.29 0.22 -26.94
N SER A 286 -54.63 -0.94 -26.80
CA SER A 286 -55.01 -2.17 -27.51
C SER A 286 -56.40 -2.69 -27.10
N ILE A 287 -56.76 -2.59 -25.82
CA ILE A 287 -58.07 -2.94 -25.29
C ILE A 287 -59.13 -1.95 -25.82
N GLU A 288 -58.84 -0.65 -25.81
CA GLU A 288 -59.74 0.39 -26.33
C GLU A 288 -60.03 0.17 -27.85
N VAL A 289 -58.99 -0.14 -28.66
CA VAL A 289 -59.15 -0.48 -30.10
C VAL A 289 -59.95 -1.76 -30.28
N ALA A 290 -59.71 -2.80 -29.47
CA ALA A 290 -60.47 -4.04 -29.53
C ALA A 290 -61.94 -3.85 -29.15
N THR A 291 -62.20 -3.02 -28.13
CA THR A 291 -63.59 -2.68 -27.70
C THR A 291 -64.34 -1.90 -28.78
N ALA A 292 -63.67 -0.89 -29.40
CA ALA A 292 -64.23 -0.15 -30.53
C ALA A 292 -64.48 -1.03 -31.70
N ALA A 293 -63.66 -2.01 -32.06
CA ALA A 293 -63.89 -2.98 -33.13
C ALA A 293 -65.06 -3.91 -32.84
N ILE A 294 -65.32 -4.28 -31.61
CA ILE A 294 -66.46 -5.06 -31.18
C ILE A 294 -67.74 -4.22 -31.31
N ASP A 295 -67.76 -2.95 -30.94
CA ASP A 295 -68.88 -2.06 -31.08
C ASP A 295 -69.23 -1.79 -32.54
N ILE A 296 -68.26 -1.61 -33.43
CA ILE A 296 -68.44 -1.48 -34.86
C ILE A 296 -69.08 -2.74 -35.44
N ARG A 297 -68.66 -3.93 -35.02
CA ARG A 297 -69.29 -5.17 -35.42
C ARG A 297 -70.72 -5.31 -34.91
N ARG A 298 -71.00 -4.85 -33.68
CA ARG A 298 -72.40 -4.85 -33.14
C ARG A 298 -73.30 -3.94 -33.89
N THR A 299 -72.83 -2.75 -34.28
CA THR A 299 -73.62 -1.81 -35.07
C THR A 299 -73.83 -2.25 -36.53
N SER A 300 -72.87 -2.99 -37.13
CA SER A 300 -73.02 -3.51 -38.52
C SER A 300 -73.88 -4.76 -38.63
N VAL A 301 -74.09 -5.50 -37.55
CA VAL A 301 -74.98 -6.71 -37.54
C VAL A 301 -76.40 -6.42 -37.05
N GLY A 302 -76.63 -5.22 -36.46
CA GLY A 302 -77.88 -4.82 -35.82
C GLY A 302 -78.90 -4.16 -36.75
N GLY A 303 -79.09 -4.62 -38.02
CA GLY A 303 -80.23 -4.30 -38.92
C GLY A 303 -81.36 -5.30 -38.75
N GLY A 304 -81.65 -5.80 -37.55
CA GLY A 304 -82.77 -6.72 -37.30
C GLY A 304 -83.24 -6.55 -35.84
N GLN A 305 -84.54 -6.35 -35.67
CA GLN A 305 -85.33 -5.98 -34.50
C GLN A 305 -84.85 -6.52 -33.11
N PRO A 306 -85.15 -5.84 -32.00
CA PRO A 306 -84.68 -6.16 -30.67
C PRO A 306 -85.52 -7.27 -30.03
N ASN A 307 -84.90 -8.35 -29.60
CA ASN A 307 -85.44 -9.22 -28.58
C ASN A 307 -84.55 -9.21 -27.36
N ASN A 308 -85.20 -8.84 -26.24
CA ASN A 308 -84.81 -8.90 -24.88
C ASN A 308 -83.94 -10.11 -24.53
N VAL A 309 -82.75 -9.93 -24.04
CA VAL A 309 -82.13 -10.84 -23.03
C VAL A 309 -81.12 -10.09 -22.17
N GLY A 310 -81.28 -10.22 -20.92
CA GLY A 310 -80.64 -9.98 -19.66
C GLY A 310 -79.18 -9.50 -19.57
N ALA A 311 -79.01 -8.53 -18.72
CA ALA A 311 -77.78 -8.09 -18.16
C ALA A 311 -77.01 -9.21 -17.39
N ALA A 312 -75.80 -9.47 -17.73
CA ALA A 312 -74.83 -10.13 -16.83
C ALA A 312 -73.70 -9.18 -16.57
N ILE A 313 -73.67 -8.69 -15.31
CA ILE A 313 -72.61 -7.95 -14.71
C ILE A 313 -71.48 -8.96 -14.34
N LEU A 314 -70.32 -8.78 -14.83
CA LEU A 314 -69.13 -9.44 -14.30
C LEU A 314 -68.12 -8.37 -13.84
N TYR A 315 -67.78 -8.50 -12.53
CA TYR A 315 -66.80 -7.74 -11.79
C TYR A 315 -65.37 -7.87 -12.38
#